data_bb764c6168ac0a584590ad8619370fc5
#
_entry.id   bb764c6168ac0a584590ad8619370fc5
#
_cell.length_a   1.000
_cell.length_b   1.000
_cell.length_c   1.000
_cell.angle_alpha   90.00
_cell.angle_beta   90.00
_cell.angle_gamma   90.00
#
_symmetry.space_group_name_H-M   'P 1'
#
loop_
_entity.id
_entity.type
_entity.pdbx_description
1 polymer ?
#
loop_
_entity_poly.entity_id
_entity_poly.type
_entity_poly.pdbx_seq_one_letter_code
_entity_poly.pdbx_strand_id
1 'polypeptide(L)'
;MSDHEYLRSIGAAAISDEDGKLHPTAAGMLMFGDEYNIVRHFPEYFLDYREELDPTTRWSDRLQSSSGEWSGNVCDFYFRVYNKIIKDVKVPFKMSGGERVDDTPVHKAIREALANCLINADYHGLRGVVIRKEPDKLVLANPGYIRTGKKQMRLGGESDPRNKALMKMFNLINIGEHAGSGVPNIFNVWEDEGWEEPVIEERFDPDRTVLSLSFVKKQAKKTSDKKQTKKTTENIEKIKYYLRQNGESKTSDIAEYIGLSPARTRALLSDIKEIEAVGGNSNRTYKLKEEC
;
A
#
# COMPACT_ATOMS: atom_id res chain seq x y z
N MET A 1 20.56 26.28 22.21
CA MET A 1 21.11 25.47 21.11
C MET A 1 21.25 26.35 19.89
N SER A 2 22.45 26.46 19.31
CA SER A 2 22.68 27.22 18.08
C SER A 2 22.11 26.46 16.88
N ASP A 3 21.91 27.13 15.73
CA ASP A 3 21.45 26.51 14.50
C ASP A 3 22.38 25.37 14.05
N HIS A 4 23.67 25.55 14.22
CA HIS A 4 24.68 24.53 13.91
C HIS A 4 24.53 23.28 14.79
N GLU A 5 24.33 23.46 16.10
CA GLU A 5 24.08 22.35 17.03
C GLU A 5 22.78 21.63 16.71
N TYR A 6 21.75 22.40 16.34
CA TYR A 6 20.47 21.83 15.93
C TYR A 6 20.61 20.98 14.66
N LEU A 7 21.21 21.52 13.59
CA LEU A 7 21.41 20.80 12.34
C LEU A 7 22.23 19.49 12.55
N ARG A 8 23.22 19.54 13.44
CA ARG A 8 23.96 18.32 13.84
C ARG A 8 23.09 17.32 14.57
N SER A 9 22.29 17.78 15.52
CA SER A 9 21.45 16.91 16.36
C SER A 9 20.42 16.13 15.55
N ILE A 10 19.89 16.75 14.48
CA ILE A 10 18.93 16.11 13.57
C ILE A 10 19.60 15.27 12.46
N GLY A 11 20.93 15.35 12.33
CA GLY A 11 21.70 14.64 11.31
C GLY A 11 21.74 15.33 9.95
N ALA A 12 21.34 16.61 9.88
CA ALA A 12 21.38 17.40 8.64
C ALA A 12 22.80 17.93 8.32
N ALA A 13 23.65 18.09 9.33
CA ALA A 13 25.04 18.49 9.16
C ALA A 13 25.98 17.65 10.05
N ALA A 14 27.23 17.56 9.64
CA ALA A 14 28.30 16.90 10.39
C ALA A 14 29.61 17.71 10.28
N ILE A 15 30.49 17.54 11.25
CA ILE A 15 31.85 18.08 11.14
C ILE A 15 32.64 17.15 10.23
N SER A 16 33.27 17.73 9.20
CA SER A 16 34.16 17.00 8.31
C SER A 16 35.49 16.70 8.97
N ASP A 17 35.97 15.49 8.83
CA ASP A 17 37.30 15.08 9.29
C ASP A 17 38.44 15.71 8.44
N GLU A 18 38.14 16.21 7.24
CA GLU A 18 39.12 16.77 6.33
C GLU A 18 39.52 18.21 6.70
N ASP A 19 38.55 19.04 7.08
CA ASP A 19 38.77 20.48 7.31
C ASP A 19 38.28 20.97 8.69
N GLY A 20 37.69 20.10 9.49
CA GLY A 20 37.12 20.42 10.80
C GLY A 20 35.89 21.34 10.77
N LYS A 21 35.33 21.63 9.59
CA LYS A 21 34.18 22.51 9.42
C LYS A 21 32.86 21.74 9.38
N LEU A 22 31.80 22.47 9.62
CA LEU A 22 30.43 21.94 9.51
C LEU A 22 30.02 21.89 8.04
N HIS A 23 29.70 20.69 7.57
CA HIS A 23 29.19 20.43 6.22
C HIS A 23 27.81 19.79 6.27
N PRO A 24 26.95 20.02 5.27
CA PRO A 24 25.70 19.29 5.16
C PRO A 24 25.97 17.79 4.93
N THR A 25 25.20 16.96 5.60
CA THR A 25 25.17 15.54 5.26
C THR A 25 24.40 15.32 3.96
N ALA A 26 24.51 14.13 3.35
CA ALA A 26 23.68 13.74 2.21
C ALA A 26 22.18 13.93 2.50
N ALA A 27 21.73 13.55 3.70
CA ALA A 27 20.35 13.73 4.12
C ALA A 27 19.97 15.20 4.33
N GLY A 28 20.87 16.00 4.93
CA GLY A 28 20.65 17.43 5.10
C GLY A 28 20.58 18.16 3.77
N MET A 29 21.40 17.76 2.81
CA MET A 29 21.39 18.30 1.46
C MET A 29 20.08 17.95 0.73
N LEU A 30 19.64 16.70 0.77
CA LEU A 30 18.35 16.29 0.20
C LEU A 30 17.17 17.02 0.84
N MET A 31 17.22 17.21 2.16
CA MET A 31 16.09 17.78 2.92
C MET A 31 15.97 19.30 2.78
N PHE A 32 17.09 20.02 2.75
CA PHE A 32 17.13 21.48 2.89
C PHE A 32 17.98 22.22 1.86
N GLY A 33 18.72 21.48 1.01
CA GLY A 33 19.58 22.08 -0.01
C GLY A 33 18.78 22.65 -1.17
N ASP A 34 19.43 23.46 -1.99
CA ASP A 34 18.91 23.85 -3.30
C ASP A 34 19.20 22.75 -4.33
N GLU A 35 18.30 22.55 -5.27
CA GLU A 35 18.37 21.52 -6.31
C GLU A 35 19.74 21.49 -7.01
N TYR A 36 20.28 22.66 -7.37
CA TYR A 36 21.60 22.80 -7.97
C TYR A 36 22.72 22.10 -7.15
N ASN A 37 22.67 22.17 -5.84
CA ASN A 37 23.64 21.52 -4.96
C ASN A 37 23.33 20.02 -4.81
N ILE A 38 22.04 19.64 -4.77
CA ILE A 38 21.62 18.25 -4.64
C ILE A 38 22.08 17.43 -5.84
N VAL A 39 21.87 17.90 -7.07
CA VAL A 39 22.22 17.16 -8.30
C VAL A 39 23.73 16.95 -8.48
N ARG A 40 24.57 17.75 -7.81
CA ARG A 40 26.04 17.52 -7.82
C ARG A 40 26.45 16.26 -7.07
N HIS A 41 25.65 15.83 -6.09
CA HIS A 41 25.88 14.62 -5.29
C HIS A 41 24.96 13.46 -5.70
N PHE A 42 23.78 13.79 -6.22
CA PHE A 42 22.76 12.85 -6.69
C PHE A 42 22.38 13.20 -8.14
N PRO A 43 23.17 12.82 -9.14
CA PRO A 43 22.94 13.22 -10.54
C PRO A 43 21.57 12.80 -11.09
N GLU A 44 21.00 11.69 -10.57
CA GLU A 44 19.68 11.17 -10.95
C GLU A 44 18.53 11.75 -10.12
N TYR A 45 18.84 12.71 -9.23
CA TYR A 45 17.82 13.35 -8.39
C TYR A 45 16.78 14.06 -9.22
N PHE A 46 15.53 13.68 -9.02
CA PHE A 46 14.41 14.32 -9.67
C PHE A 46 13.14 14.10 -8.87
N LEU A 47 12.41 15.18 -8.56
CA LEU A 47 11.10 15.13 -7.94
C LEU A 47 10.09 15.74 -8.91
N ASP A 48 8.99 15.03 -9.17
CA ASP A 48 7.98 15.43 -10.14
C ASP A 48 6.57 15.11 -9.61
N TYR A 49 5.78 16.13 -9.41
CA TYR A 49 4.35 16.02 -9.13
C TYR A 49 3.56 16.49 -10.34
N ARG A 50 2.51 15.75 -10.70
CA ARG A 50 1.63 16.03 -11.84
C ARG A 50 0.18 15.86 -11.44
N GLU A 51 -0.67 16.80 -11.87
CA GLU A 51 -2.12 16.64 -11.85
C GLU A 51 -2.61 16.31 -13.25
N GLU A 52 -3.18 15.13 -13.42
CA GLU A 52 -3.73 14.62 -14.67
C GLU A 52 -5.26 14.52 -14.51
N LEU A 53 -5.92 15.68 -14.32
CA LEU A 53 -7.35 15.74 -14.00
C LEU A 53 -8.25 15.79 -15.25
N ASP A 54 -7.71 16.20 -16.38
CA ASP A 54 -8.41 16.31 -17.65
C ASP A 54 -7.69 15.47 -18.72
N PRO A 55 -8.35 14.48 -19.33
CA PRO A 55 -7.73 13.62 -20.35
C PRO A 55 -7.35 14.38 -21.64
N THR A 56 -7.86 15.59 -21.86
CA THR A 56 -7.53 16.43 -23.01
C THR A 56 -6.25 17.23 -22.83
N THR A 57 -5.77 17.37 -21.59
CA THR A 57 -4.53 18.06 -21.27
C THR A 57 -3.51 17.09 -20.72
N ARG A 58 -2.25 17.31 -21.05
CA ARG A 58 -1.16 16.43 -20.57
C ARG A 58 -1.03 16.47 -19.04
N TRP A 59 -1.23 17.63 -18.43
CA TRP A 59 -1.36 17.88 -16.99
C TRP A 59 -2.04 19.23 -16.76
N SER A 60 -2.85 19.33 -15.72
CA SER A 60 -3.49 20.57 -15.29
C SER A 60 -2.60 21.39 -14.35
N ASP A 61 -1.70 20.72 -13.62
CA ASP A 61 -0.70 21.35 -12.76
C ASP A 61 0.55 20.44 -12.69
N ARG A 62 1.72 21.06 -12.48
CA ARG A 62 2.98 20.33 -12.37
C ARG A 62 3.94 21.06 -11.44
N LEU A 63 4.69 20.30 -10.64
CA LEU A 63 5.78 20.80 -9.79
C LEU A 63 7.01 19.90 -9.98
N GLN A 64 8.10 20.47 -10.51
CA GLN A 64 9.35 19.76 -10.77
C GLN A 64 10.48 20.35 -9.94
N SER A 65 11.38 19.52 -9.39
CA SER A 65 12.57 19.99 -8.69
C SER A 65 13.48 20.87 -9.56
N SER A 66 13.57 20.56 -10.84
CA SER A 66 14.41 21.27 -11.81
C SER A 66 13.78 22.51 -12.44
N SER A 67 12.64 23.02 -11.93
CA SER A 67 11.98 24.19 -12.51
C SER A 67 12.71 25.51 -12.24
N GLY A 68 13.51 25.57 -11.17
CA GLY A 68 14.16 26.81 -10.71
C GLY A 68 13.22 27.78 -9.98
N GLU A 69 11.94 27.45 -9.80
CA GLU A 69 10.93 28.32 -9.15
C GLU A 69 10.89 28.18 -7.64
N TRP A 70 11.55 27.16 -7.11
CA TRP A 70 11.58 26.81 -5.68
C TRP A 70 12.87 26.04 -5.36
N SER A 71 13.12 25.72 -4.09
CA SER A 71 14.37 25.07 -3.66
C SER A 71 14.66 23.74 -4.35
N GLY A 72 13.63 23.01 -4.79
CA GLY A 72 13.76 21.68 -5.38
C GLY A 72 14.05 20.56 -4.37
N ASN A 73 14.11 20.83 -3.07
CA ASN A 73 14.44 19.85 -2.04
C ASN A 73 13.23 19.02 -1.57
N VAL A 74 13.52 17.97 -0.79
CA VAL A 74 12.52 17.01 -0.30
C VAL A 74 11.51 17.65 0.66
N CYS A 75 11.94 18.58 1.53
CA CYS A 75 11.08 19.24 2.50
C CYS A 75 10.03 20.10 1.81
N ASP A 76 10.47 21.01 0.94
CA ASP A 76 9.56 21.89 0.19
C ASP A 76 8.64 21.09 -0.73
N PHE A 77 9.17 20.06 -1.38
CA PHE A 77 8.36 19.15 -2.21
C PHE A 77 7.24 18.51 -1.40
N TYR A 78 7.57 17.95 -0.24
CA TYR A 78 6.59 17.31 0.62
C TYR A 78 5.42 18.25 0.95
N PHE A 79 5.70 19.45 1.48
CA PHE A 79 4.65 20.37 1.89
C PHE A 79 3.83 20.93 0.70
N ARG A 80 4.50 21.26 -0.40
CA ARG A 80 3.83 21.77 -1.61
C ARG A 80 2.92 20.70 -2.21
N VAL A 81 3.40 19.48 -2.36
CA VAL A 81 2.64 18.38 -2.95
C VAL A 81 1.50 17.95 -2.04
N TYR A 82 1.74 17.81 -0.73
CA TYR A 82 0.68 17.50 0.21
C TYR A 82 -0.47 18.50 0.12
N ASN A 83 -0.17 19.79 0.16
CA ASN A 83 -1.19 20.85 0.05
C ASN A 83 -1.96 20.81 -1.27
N LYS A 84 -1.33 20.42 -2.38
CA LYS A 84 -2.00 20.22 -3.67
C LYS A 84 -2.89 18.98 -3.68
N ILE A 85 -2.42 17.88 -3.11
CA ILE A 85 -3.20 16.62 -3.06
C ILE A 85 -4.49 16.82 -2.29
N ILE A 86 -4.43 17.44 -1.09
CA ILE A 86 -5.59 17.51 -0.18
C ILE A 86 -6.69 18.47 -0.63
N LYS A 87 -6.39 19.44 -1.51
CA LYS A 87 -7.38 20.43 -1.98
C LYS A 87 -8.66 19.81 -2.52
N ASP A 88 -8.54 18.69 -3.26
CA ASP A 88 -9.64 18.08 -3.99
C ASP A 88 -9.98 16.68 -3.46
N VAL A 89 -9.27 16.21 -2.43
CA VAL A 89 -9.63 14.92 -1.80
C VAL A 89 -10.95 15.10 -1.07
N LYS A 90 -12.02 14.61 -1.69
CA LYS A 90 -13.37 14.59 -1.09
C LYS A 90 -13.43 13.56 0.02
N VAL A 91 -12.90 13.91 1.19
CA VAL A 91 -13.06 13.10 2.39
C VAL A 91 -14.40 13.41 3.01
N PRO A 92 -15.19 12.39 3.40
CA PRO A 92 -16.40 12.61 4.14
C PRO A 92 -16.12 13.45 5.39
N PHE A 93 -16.86 14.51 5.51
CA PHE A 93 -16.82 15.43 6.62
C PHE A 93 -17.12 14.68 7.93
N LYS A 94 -16.18 14.73 8.87
CA LYS A 94 -16.38 14.17 10.21
C LYS A 94 -16.52 15.30 11.23
N MET A 95 -17.54 15.17 12.08
CA MET A 95 -17.74 16.04 13.26
C MET A 95 -17.27 15.29 14.49
N SER A 96 -16.52 15.93 15.36
CA SER A 96 -16.17 15.43 16.69
C SER A 96 -16.42 16.53 17.70
N GLY A 97 -17.31 16.24 18.70
CA GLY A 97 -17.62 17.22 19.74
C GLY A 97 -18.29 18.52 19.26
N GLY A 98 -18.92 18.52 18.07
CA GLY A 98 -19.53 19.71 17.47
C GLY A 98 -18.58 20.55 16.59
N GLU A 99 -17.30 20.19 16.50
CA GLU A 99 -16.31 20.84 15.68
C GLU A 99 -15.98 20.02 14.43
N ARG A 100 -15.65 20.71 13.35
CA ARG A 100 -15.18 20.10 12.10
C ARG A 100 -13.77 19.57 12.28
N VAL A 101 -13.57 18.27 11.98
CA VAL A 101 -12.23 17.66 11.96
C VAL A 101 -11.64 17.80 10.57
N ASP A 102 -10.72 18.74 10.42
CA ASP A 102 -10.02 18.99 9.14
C ASP A 102 -8.89 17.96 8.90
N ASP A 103 -8.32 17.37 9.95
CA ASP A 103 -7.27 16.36 9.88
C ASP A 103 -7.84 14.94 10.07
N THR A 104 -8.45 14.41 9.02
CA THR A 104 -9.08 13.08 9.03
C THR A 104 -8.04 11.95 8.93
N PRO A 105 -8.41 10.68 9.24
CA PRO A 105 -7.54 9.53 9.03
C PRO A 105 -7.00 9.44 7.60
N VAL A 106 -7.79 9.84 6.59
CA VAL A 106 -7.35 9.87 5.18
C VAL A 106 -6.21 10.86 4.95
N HIS A 107 -6.31 12.06 5.54
CA HIS A 107 -5.23 13.04 5.46
C HIS A 107 -3.93 12.51 6.09
N LYS A 108 -4.03 11.82 7.23
CA LYS A 108 -2.87 11.19 7.88
C LYS A 108 -2.28 10.07 7.03
N ALA A 109 -3.11 9.24 6.43
CA ALA A 109 -2.67 8.16 5.54
C ALA A 109 -1.99 8.70 4.27
N ILE A 110 -2.48 9.80 3.69
CA ILE A 110 -1.83 10.46 2.54
C ILE A 110 -0.47 11.05 2.93
N ARG A 111 -0.37 11.72 4.10
CA ARG A 111 0.92 12.21 4.63
C ARG A 111 1.92 11.09 4.78
N GLU A 112 1.49 10.00 5.37
CA GLU A 112 2.31 8.80 5.58
C GLU A 112 2.76 8.19 4.24
N ALA A 113 1.86 8.04 3.27
CA ALA A 113 2.18 7.53 1.95
C ALA A 113 3.22 8.39 1.22
N LEU A 114 3.05 9.72 1.29
CA LEU A 114 3.97 10.68 0.67
C LEU A 114 5.35 10.64 1.35
N ALA A 115 5.38 10.65 2.69
CA ALA A 115 6.62 10.55 3.45
C ALA A 115 7.36 9.25 3.15
N ASN A 116 6.66 8.12 3.16
CA ASN A 116 7.22 6.81 2.85
C ASN A 116 7.81 6.74 1.44
N CYS A 117 7.15 7.35 0.46
CA CYS A 117 7.65 7.44 -0.91
C CYS A 117 8.99 8.20 -0.97
N LEU A 118 9.13 9.30 -0.23
CA LEU A 118 10.35 10.11 -0.18
C LEU A 118 11.46 9.45 0.67
N ILE A 119 11.10 8.90 1.83
CA ILE A 119 12.06 8.27 2.75
C ILE A 119 12.66 7.00 2.14
N ASN A 120 11.90 6.25 1.34
CA ASN A 120 12.37 4.99 0.76
C ASN A 120 12.91 5.12 -0.68
N ALA A 121 12.93 6.34 -1.24
CA ALA A 121 13.50 6.56 -2.56
C ALA A 121 15.00 6.27 -2.58
N ASP A 122 15.44 5.59 -3.64
CA ASP A 122 16.86 5.51 -4.01
C ASP A 122 17.21 6.75 -4.86
N TYR A 123 17.82 7.74 -4.22
CA TYR A 123 18.16 9.00 -4.89
C TYR A 123 19.33 8.89 -5.88
N HIS A 124 19.98 7.72 -5.95
CA HIS A 124 20.93 7.36 -7.02
C HIS A 124 20.25 6.54 -8.14
N GLY A 125 18.99 6.14 -7.94
CA GLY A 125 18.22 5.36 -8.88
C GLY A 125 17.57 6.20 -9.98
N LEU A 126 17.34 5.56 -11.13
CA LEU A 126 16.81 6.21 -12.34
C LEU A 126 15.35 6.70 -12.17
N ARG A 127 14.99 7.76 -12.90
CA ARG A 127 13.64 8.33 -13.05
C ARG A 127 13.09 9.07 -11.85
N GLY A 128 13.84 9.26 -10.77
CA GLY A 128 13.44 10.05 -9.62
C GLY A 128 12.09 9.65 -8.97
N VAL A 129 11.60 10.48 -8.05
CA VAL A 129 10.27 10.31 -7.44
C VAL A 129 9.22 10.96 -8.33
N VAL A 130 8.15 10.23 -8.64
CA VAL A 130 7.04 10.73 -9.46
C VAL A 130 5.72 10.49 -8.73
N ILE A 131 4.97 11.56 -8.52
CA ILE A 131 3.65 11.53 -7.91
C ILE A 131 2.64 12.05 -8.91
N ARG A 132 1.60 11.26 -9.18
CA ARG A 132 0.52 11.63 -10.09
C ARG A 132 -0.81 11.64 -9.35
N LYS A 133 -1.51 12.74 -9.46
CA LYS A 133 -2.88 12.90 -9.00
C LYS A 133 -3.80 12.83 -10.21
N GLU A 134 -4.61 11.81 -10.25
CA GLU A 134 -5.66 11.57 -11.23
C GLU A 134 -7.02 11.93 -10.58
N PRO A 135 -8.14 12.01 -11.32
CA PRO A 135 -9.44 12.42 -10.77
C PRO A 135 -9.91 11.58 -9.58
N ASP A 136 -9.60 10.29 -9.59
CA ASP A 136 -10.07 9.31 -8.62
C ASP A 136 -8.94 8.45 -8.03
N LYS A 137 -7.68 8.84 -8.26
CA LYS A 137 -6.53 8.04 -7.85
C LYS A 137 -5.29 8.88 -7.61
N LEU A 138 -4.52 8.49 -6.61
CA LEU A 138 -3.18 9.01 -6.34
C LEU A 138 -2.17 7.90 -6.55
N VAL A 139 -1.14 8.15 -7.37
CA VAL A 139 -0.05 7.22 -7.65
C VAL A 139 1.25 7.81 -7.17
N LEU A 140 1.91 7.12 -6.24
CA LEU A 140 3.21 7.50 -5.70
C LEU A 140 4.25 6.47 -6.16
N ALA A 141 5.29 6.92 -6.84
CA ALA A 141 6.31 6.06 -7.39
C ALA A 141 7.71 6.57 -7.06
N ASN A 142 8.51 5.75 -6.40
CA ASN A 142 9.90 6.06 -6.07
C ASN A 142 10.87 5.03 -6.66
N PRO A 143 12.11 5.41 -6.97
CA PRO A 143 13.17 4.48 -7.32
C PRO A 143 13.49 3.54 -6.16
N GLY A 144 13.91 2.33 -6.50
CA GLY A 144 14.30 1.29 -5.55
C GLY A 144 13.17 0.30 -5.22
N TYR A 145 13.57 -0.84 -4.69
CA TYR A 145 12.70 -1.95 -4.26
C TYR A 145 12.37 -1.87 -2.76
N ILE A 146 11.38 -2.64 -2.34
CA ILE A 146 10.93 -2.75 -0.95
C ILE A 146 11.92 -3.62 -0.17
N ARG A 147 12.63 -3.03 0.79
CA ARG A 147 13.71 -3.70 1.53
C ARG A 147 13.22 -4.79 2.48
N THR A 148 12.06 -4.61 3.08
CA THR A 148 11.41 -5.61 3.98
C THR A 148 10.62 -6.67 3.22
N GLY A 149 10.39 -6.48 1.91
CA GLY A 149 9.48 -7.29 1.12
C GLY A 149 8.00 -6.92 1.31
N LYS A 150 7.18 -7.11 0.28
CA LYS A 150 5.77 -6.70 0.24
C LYS A 150 4.92 -7.27 1.38
N LYS A 151 5.14 -8.55 1.71
CA LYS A 151 4.37 -9.22 2.76
C LYS A 151 4.61 -8.58 4.12
N GLN A 152 5.87 -8.37 4.48
CA GLN A 152 6.25 -7.77 5.76
C GLN A 152 5.82 -6.30 5.83
N MET A 153 6.01 -5.52 4.75
CA MET A 153 5.56 -4.14 4.67
C MET A 153 4.06 -4.01 4.93
N ARG A 154 3.25 -4.95 4.42
CA ARG A 154 1.80 -4.97 4.65
C ARG A 154 1.40 -5.43 6.06
N LEU A 155 2.14 -6.35 6.66
CA LEU A 155 1.91 -6.81 8.03
C LEU A 155 2.31 -5.75 9.06
N GLY A 156 3.33 -4.96 8.74
CA GLY A 156 3.91 -3.97 9.66
C GLY A 156 4.80 -4.61 10.73
N GLY A 157 5.14 -3.81 11.74
CA GLY A 157 5.97 -4.23 12.87
C GLY A 157 7.48 -4.18 12.61
N GLU A 158 7.90 -4.11 11.36
CA GLU A 158 9.30 -3.93 10.98
C GLU A 158 9.47 -2.71 10.08
N SER A 159 10.51 -1.93 10.32
CA SER A 159 10.84 -0.75 9.53
C SER A 159 12.32 -0.78 9.14
N ASP A 160 12.59 -0.78 7.84
CA ASP A 160 13.95 -0.63 7.31
C ASP A 160 13.97 0.47 6.24
N PRO A 161 13.90 1.74 6.66
CA PRO A 161 13.90 2.86 5.73
C PRO A 161 15.24 2.97 5.01
N ARG A 162 15.20 3.25 3.70
CA ARG A 162 16.41 3.46 2.90
C ARG A 162 17.19 4.68 3.40
N ASN A 163 16.50 5.76 3.69
CA ASN A 163 17.09 7.03 4.13
C ASN A 163 16.74 7.30 5.60
N LYS A 164 17.45 6.63 6.53
CA LYS A 164 17.19 6.70 7.99
C LYS A 164 17.27 8.13 8.54
N ALA A 165 18.17 8.95 8.03
CA ALA A 165 18.30 10.33 8.49
C ALA A 165 17.13 11.21 7.97
N LEU A 166 16.62 11.00 6.76
CA LEU A 166 15.40 11.66 6.30
C LEU A 166 14.21 11.26 7.17
N MET A 167 14.05 9.97 7.47
CA MET A 167 13.00 9.49 8.38
C MET A 167 13.08 10.19 9.74
N LYS A 168 14.29 10.28 10.32
CA LYS A 168 14.49 11.00 11.60
C LYS A 168 14.02 12.45 11.53
N MET A 169 14.32 13.17 10.44
CA MET A 169 13.92 14.56 10.25
C MET A 169 12.40 14.69 10.07
N PHE A 170 11.76 13.83 9.31
CA PHE A 170 10.30 13.80 9.17
C PHE A 170 9.60 13.50 10.51
N ASN A 171 10.14 12.58 11.30
CA ASN A 171 9.59 12.25 12.62
C ASN A 171 9.61 13.43 13.60
N LEU A 172 10.58 14.35 13.49
CA LEU A 172 10.63 15.56 14.34
C LEU A 172 9.46 16.50 14.13
N ILE A 173 8.80 16.41 12.98
CA ILE A 173 7.61 17.18 12.64
C ILE A 173 6.35 16.31 12.64
N ASN A 174 6.37 15.18 13.35
CA ASN A 174 5.27 14.21 13.47
C ASN A 174 4.77 13.67 12.13
N ILE A 175 5.68 13.49 11.18
CA ILE A 175 5.41 12.86 9.88
C ILE A 175 6.22 11.56 9.79
N GLY A 176 5.57 10.48 9.39
CA GLY A 176 6.15 9.15 9.43
C GLY A 176 6.01 8.48 10.81
N GLU A 177 5.50 7.28 10.85
CA GLU A 177 5.35 6.52 12.09
C GLU A 177 6.59 5.70 12.39
N HIS A 178 6.85 5.52 13.69
CA HIS A 178 7.83 4.57 14.18
C HIS A 178 7.26 3.15 14.15
N ALA A 179 8.10 2.15 13.96
CA ALA A 179 7.77 0.73 14.10
C ALA A 179 6.94 0.07 12.96
N GLY A 180 6.90 0.65 11.76
CA GLY A 180 6.33 -0.04 10.60
C GLY A 180 4.80 -0.16 10.60
N SER A 181 4.09 0.70 11.31
CA SER A 181 2.62 0.74 11.35
C SER A 181 1.99 1.59 10.23
N GLY A 182 2.77 2.45 9.58
CA GLY A 182 2.29 3.42 8.60
C GLY A 182 1.59 2.79 7.39
N VAL A 183 2.22 1.81 6.76
CA VAL A 183 1.62 1.13 5.59
C VAL A 183 0.37 0.33 5.96
N PRO A 184 0.34 -0.52 7.00
CA PRO A 184 -0.90 -1.14 7.47
C PRO A 184 -2.02 -0.14 7.73
N ASN A 185 -1.73 1.01 8.34
CA ASN A 185 -2.71 2.05 8.60
C ASN A 185 -3.31 2.63 7.31
N ILE A 186 -2.52 2.83 6.25
CA ILE A 186 -3.04 3.25 4.93
C ILE A 186 -4.09 2.26 4.43
N PHE A 187 -3.83 0.95 4.50
CA PHE A 187 -4.79 -0.07 4.07
C PHE A 187 -6.07 -0.07 4.91
N ASN A 188 -5.94 0.03 6.24
CA ASN A 188 -7.09 0.08 7.15
C ASN A 188 -7.98 1.30 6.86
N VAL A 189 -7.38 2.48 6.68
CA VAL A 189 -8.13 3.71 6.36
C VAL A 189 -8.89 3.58 5.05
N TRP A 190 -8.27 2.99 3.99
CA TRP A 190 -8.95 2.76 2.71
C TRP A 190 -10.10 1.75 2.84
N GLU A 191 -9.93 0.73 3.67
CA GLU A 191 -10.98 -0.24 3.97
C GLU A 191 -12.15 0.41 4.73
N ASP A 192 -11.87 1.21 5.75
CA ASP A 192 -12.87 1.93 6.55
C ASP A 192 -13.68 2.92 5.70
N GLU A 193 -13.03 3.58 4.76
CA GLU A 193 -13.71 4.46 3.80
C GLU A 193 -14.48 3.68 2.71
N GLY A 194 -14.33 2.36 2.64
CA GLY A 194 -14.98 1.51 1.64
C GLY A 194 -14.46 1.75 0.22
N TRP A 195 -13.23 2.23 0.07
CA TRP A 195 -12.56 2.40 -1.21
C TRP A 195 -11.88 1.11 -1.68
N GLU A 196 -11.52 1.07 -2.97
CA GLU A 196 -10.71 -0.03 -3.50
C GLU A 196 -9.39 -0.14 -2.72
N GLU A 197 -8.95 -1.38 -2.51
CA GLU A 197 -7.74 -1.65 -1.72
C GLU A 197 -6.50 -1.01 -2.36
N PRO A 198 -5.61 -0.36 -1.57
CA PRO A 198 -4.34 0.14 -2.06
C PRO A 198 -3.53 -0.94 -2.78
N VAL A 199 -2.89 -0.59 -3.88
CA VAL A 199 -2.09 -1.51 -4.67
C VAL A 199 -0.62 -1.13 -4.58
N ILE A 200 0.24 -2.08 -4.19
CA ILE A 200 1.69 -1.92 -4.15
C ILE A 200 2.31 -2.83 -5.21
N GLU A 201 3.04 -2.21 -6.14
CA GLU A 201 3.76 -2.91 -7.20
C GLU A 201 5.26 -2.65 -7.07
N GLU A 202 6.06 -3.67 -7.34
CA GLU A 202 7.48 -3.51 -7.66
C GLU A 202 7.65 -3.70 -9.15
N ARG A 203 8.33 -2.77 -9.77
CA ARG A 203 8.71 -2.82 -11.17
C ARG A 203 10.22 -2.90 -11.23
N PHE A 204 10.71 -3.71 -12.12
CA PHE A 204 12.13 -3.91 -12.37
C PHE A 204 12.44 -3.30 -13.74
N ASP A 205 13.70 -2.89 -13.91
CA ASP A 205 14.17 -2.36 -15.19
C ASP A 205 13.62 -0.96 -15.57
N PRO A 206 13.88 0.08 -14.80
CA PRO A 206 14.63 0.14 -13.54
C PRO A 206 13.77 -0.19 -12.31
N ASP A 207 14.45 -0.53 -11.22
CA ASP A 207 13.81 -0.82 -9.93
C ASP A 207 12.95 0.34 -9.45
N ARG A 208 11.68 0.04 -9.18
CA ARG A 208 10.70 1.03 -8.76
C ARG A 208 9.64 0.44 -7.86
N THR A 209 9.32 1.13 -6.78
CA THR A 209 8.14 0.85 -5.96
C THR A 209 7.02 1.81 -6.33
N VAL A 210 5.82 1.30 -6.57
CA VAL A 210 4.63 2.09 -6.93
C VAL A 210 3.51 1.78 -5.96
N LEU A 211 3.01 2.79 -5.26
CA LEU A 211 1.80 2.74 -4.44
C LEU A 211 0.68 3.46 -5.19
N SER A 212 -0.43 2.78 -5.40
CA SER A 212 -1.66 3.34 -6.00
C SER A 212 -2.78 3.35 -4.98
N LEU A 213 -3.36 4.53 -4.76
CA LEU A 213 -4.45 4.80 -3.82
C LEU A 213 -5.68 5.24 -4.61
N SER A 214 -6.67 4.36 -4.76
CA SER A 214 -7.93 4.66 -5.45
C SER A 214 -8.92 5.28 -4.48
N PHE A 215 -9.62 6.34 -4.91
CA PHE A 215 -10.73 6.96 -4.18
C PHE A 215 -12.10 6.46 -4.67
N VAL A 216 -12.10 5.45 -5.52
CA VAL A 216 -13.31 4.79 -6.01
C VAL A 216 -13.83 3.85 -4.93
N LYS A 217 -15.15 3.94 -4.64
CA LYS A 217 -15.78 2.98 -3.72
C LYS A 217 -15.69 1.57 -4.30
N LYS A 218 -15.35 0.61 -3.44
CA LYS A 218 -15.49 -0.80 -3.80
C LYS A 218 -16.91 -0.99 -4.30
N GLN A 219 -17.06 -1.31 -5.58
CA GLN A 219 -18.37 -1.78 -6.04
C GLN A 219 -18.74 -2.93 -5.12
N ALA A 220 -19.92 -2.90 -4.54
CA ALA A 220 -20.46 -4.02 -3.80
C ALA A 220 -20.53 -5.21 -4.75
N LYS A 221 -19.40 -5.87 -4.99
CA LYS A 221 -19.42 -7.24 -5.48
C LYS A 221 -20.31 -7.94 -4.49
N LYS A 222 -21.47 -8.40 -5.00
CA LYS A 222 -22.41 -9.21 -4.22
C LYS A 222 -21.59 -10.10 -3.32
N THR A 223 -21.59 -9.82 -2.02
CA THR A 223 -20.77 -10.46 -0.98
C THR A 223 -21.16 -11.94 -0.80
N SER A 224 -21.93 -12.49 -1.74
CA SER A 224 -22.26 -13.90 -1.87
C SER A 224 -21.08 -14.77 -2.30
N ASP A 225 -20.15 -14.28 -3.16
CA ASP A 225 -19.21 -15.21 -3.81
C ASP A 225 -17.95 -15.51 -2.99
N LYS A 226 -17.35 -14.56 -2.27
CA LYS A 226 -16.13 -14.85 -1.47
C LYS A 226 -16.41 -15.58 -0.16
N LYS A 227 -17.53 -15.29 0.51
CA LYS A 227 -17.95 -16.05 1.71
C LYS A 227 -18.52 -17.42 1.32
N GLN A 228 -19.16 -17.52 0.13
CA GLN A 228 -19.60 -18.80 -0.43
C GLN A 228 -18.40 -19.64 -0.90
N THR A 229 -17.40 -19.07 -1.55
CA THR A 229 -16.22 -19.85 -2.02
C THR A 229 -15.43 -20.43 -0.84
N LYS A 230 -15.16 -19.66 0.24
CA LYS A 230 -14.49 -20.21 1.44
C LYS A 230 -15.31 -21.30 2.11
N LYS A 231 -16.59 -21.05 2.37
CA LYS A 231 -17.49 -22.09 2.96
C LYS A 231 -17.67 -23.29 2.03
N THR A 232 -17.67 -23.09 0.73
CA THR A 232 -17.76 -24.18 -0.26
C THR A 232 -16.50 -25.03 -0.26
N THR A 233 -15.31 -24.41 -0.20
CA THR A 233 -14.03 -25.13 -0.11
C THR A 233 -13.91 -25.91 1.20
N GLU A 234 -14.29 -25.30 2.34
CA GLU A 234 -14.32 -25.98 3.64
C GLU A 234 -15.30 -27.18 3.64
N ASN A 235 -16.45 -27.03 3.00
CA ASN A 235 -17.42 -28.12 2.90
C ASN A 235 -16.94 -29.25 1.96
N ILE A 236 -16.24 -28.92 0.86
CA ILE A 236 -15.63 -29.91 -0.03
C ILE A 236 -14.58 -30.74 0.71
N GLU A 237 -13.72 -30.11 1.51
CA GLU A 237 -12.72 -30.82 2.32
C GLU A 237 -13.40 -31.72 3.40
N LYS A 238 -14.47 -31.26 4.05
CA LYS A 238 -15.25 -32.05 5.00
C LYS A 238 -15.91 -33.25 4.31
N ILE A 239 -16.46 -33.09 3.12
CA ILE A 239 -17.04 -34.15 2.32
C ILE A 239 -15.98 -35.20 1.98
N LYS A 240 -14.82 -34.80 1.47
CA LYS A 240 -13.72 -35.71 1.15
C LYS A 240 -13.20 -36.44 2.38
N TYR A 241 -13.05 -35.74 3.51
CA TYR A 241 -12.68 -36.35 4.79
C TYR A 241 -13.70 -37.40 5.25
N TYR A 242 -15.00 -37.08 5.20
CA TYR A 242 -16.07 -38.00 5.58
C TYR A 242 -16.06 -39.26 4.73
N LEU A 243 -15.94 -39.12 3.40
CA LEU A 243 -15.90 -40.28 2.49
C LEU A 243 -14.62 -41.11 2.63
N ARG A 244 -13.49 -40.53 3.04
CA ARG A 244 -12.28 -41.32 3.38
C ARG A 244 -12.47 -42.19 4.61
N GLN A 245 -13.23 -41.72 5.59
CA GLN A 245 -13.44 -42.47 6.85
C GLN A 245 -14.57 -43.48 6.75
N ASN A 246 -15.63 -43.18 6.01
CA ASN A 246 -16.86 -43.99 6.00
C ASN A 246 -17.09 -44.75 4.67
N GLY A 247 -16.25 -44.51 3.67
CA GLY A 247 -16.42 -45.13 2.36
C GLY A 247 -17.66 -44.63 1.63
N GLU A 248 -18.31 -45.54 0.90
CA GLU A 248 -19.52 -45.29 0.14
C GLU A 248 -20.68 -44.86 1.07
N SER A 249 -21.25 -43.66 0.85
CA SER A 249 -22.21 -43.05 1.76
C SER A 249 -23.39 -42.39 1.03
N LYS A 250 -24.54 -42.29 1.66
CA LYS A 250 -25.74 -41.64 1.12
C LYS A 250 -25.62 -40.12 1.24
N THR A 251 -26.34 -39.39 0.36
CA THR A 251 -26.42 -37.92 0.45
C THR A 251 -26.92 -37.42 1.79
N SER A 252 -27.86 -38.14 2.43
CA SER A 252 -28.42 -37.77 3.76
C SER A 252 -27.33 -37.72 4.83
N ASP A 253 -26.47 -38.71 4.86
CA ASP A 253 -25.47 -38.92 5.90
C ASP A 253 -24.35 -37.85 5.76
N ILE A 254 -23.94 -37.59 4.52
CA ILE A 254 -23.00 -36.53 4.18
C ILE A 254 -23.59 -35.14 4.52
N ALA A 255 -24.87 -34.93 4.20
CA ALA A 255 -25.55 -33.66 4.46
C ALA A 255 -25.64 -33.36 5.95
N GLU A 256 -25.96 -34.38 6.78
CA GLU A 256 -25.98 -34.27 8.23
C GLU A 256 -24.61 -33.92 8.79
N TYR A 257 -23.56 -34.59 8.33
CA TYR A 257 -22.19 -34.35 8.78
C TYR A 257 -21.69 -32.93 8.48
N ILE A 258 -21.99 -32.39 7.29
CA ILE A 258 -21.54 -31.04 6.90
C ILE A 258 -22.51 -29.93 7.30
N GLY A 259 -23.70 -30.28 7.88
CA GLY A 259 -24.73 -29.32 8.31
C GLY A 259 -25.42 -28.57 7.15
N LEU A 260 -25.63 -29.24 6.01
CA LEU A 260 -26.30 -28.69 4.85
C LEU A 260 -27.56 -29.48 4.48
N SER A 261 -28.46 -28.83 3.71
CA SER A 261 -29.62 -29.56 3.17
C SER A 261 -29.18 -30.61 2.13
N PRO A 262 -29.91 -31.74 2.03
CA PRO A 262 -29.58 -32.78 1.07
C PRO A 262 -29.53 -32.31 -0.40
N ALA A 263 -30.37 -31.32 -0.77
CA ALA A 263 -30.35 -30.71 -2.10
C ALA A 263 -29.05 -29.96 -2.39
N ARG A 264 -28.57 -29.18 -1.42
CA ARG A 264 -27.31 -28.42 -1.54
C ARG A 264 -26.08 -29.31 -1.50
N THR A 265 -26.12 -30.36 -0.67
CA THR A 265 -25.07 -31.38 -0.62
C THR A 265 -24.96 -32.12 -1.93
N ARG A 266 -26.10 -32.47 -2.57
CA ARG A 266 -26.11 -33.14 -3.87
C ARG A 266 -25.48 -32.28 -4.98
N ALA A 267 -25.76 -30.98 -4.97
CA ALA A 267 -25.13 -30.04 -5.91
C ALA A 267 -23.61 -29.98 -5.71
N LEU A 268 -23.12 -29.94 -4.47
CA LEU A 268 -21.67 -29.96 -4.16
C LEU A 268 -21.02 -31.26 -4.61
N LEU A 269 -21.65 -32.40 -4.35
CA LEU A 269 -21.14 -33.72 -4.73
C LEU A 269 -21.01 -33.89 -6.26
N SER A 270 -21.88 -33.26 -7.04
CA SER A 270 -21.80 -33.29 -8.51
C SER A 270 -20.65 -32.46 -9.07
N ASP A 271 -20.18 -31.43 -8.33
CA ASP A 271 -19.14 -30.52 -8.76
C ASP A 271 -17.72 -31.02 -8.40
N ILE A 272 -17.60 -32.03 -7.54
CA ILE A 272 -16.32 -32.58 -7.07
C ILE A 272 -15.86 -33.68 -8.01
N LYS A 273 -14.79 -33.44 -8.77
CA LYS A 273 -14.27 -34.37 -9.79
C LYS A 273 -13.76 -35.70 -9.24
N GLU A 274 -13.29 -35.70 -8.00
CA GLU A 274 -12.73 -36.86 -7.29
C GLU A 274 -13.79 -37.79 -6.66
N ILE A 275 -15.08 -37.41 -6.75
CA ILE A 275 -16.19 -38.21 -6.24
C ILE A 275 -16.95 -38.85 -7.42
N GLU A 276 -17.37 -40.05 -7.23
CA GLU A 276 -18.25 -40.76 -8.15
C GLU A 276 -19.54 -41.18 -7.48
N ALA A 277 -20.63 -41.10 -8.25
CA ALA A 277 -21.93 -41.57 -7.81
C ALA A 277 -22.10 -43.06 -8.16
N VAL A 278 -22.59 -43.85 -7.21
CA VAL A 278 -22.83 -45.28 -7.36
C VAL A 278 -24.35 -45.51 -7.19
N GLY A 279 -24.91 -46.41 -8.00
CA GLY A 279 -26.33 -46.81 -7.92
C GLY A 279 -27.30 -45.90 -8.70
N GLY A 280 -28.58 -46.31 -8.70
CA GLY A 280 -29.67 -45.60 -9.40
C GLY A 280 -30.33 -44.51 -8.57
N ASN A 281 -31.32 -43.80 -9.17
CA ASN A 281 -31.93 -42.59 -8.59
C ASN A 281 -32.51 -42.76 -7.17
N SER A 282 -33.01 -43.89 -6.79
CA SER A 282 -33.61 -44.15 -5.48
C SER A 282 -32.59 -44.61 -4.42
N ASN A 283 -31.43 -45.19 -4.85
CA ASN A 283 -30.37 -45.73 -3.97
C ASN A 283 -29.00 -45.12 -4.32
N ARG A 284 -28.92 -43.85 -4.72
CA ARG A 284 -27.68 -43.23 -5.07
C ARG A 284 -26.79 -42.96 -3.86
N THR A 285 -25.58 -43.47 -3.91
CA THR A 285 -24.51 -43.28 -2.95
C THR A 285 -23.33 -42.58 -3.61
N TYR A 286 -22.36 -42.11 -2.86
CA TYR A 286 -21.17 -41.43 -3.34
C TYR A 286 -19.93 -41.98 -2.68
N LYS A 287 -18.85 -42.18 -3.44
CA LYS A 287 -17.53 -42.59 -2.94
C LYS A 287 -16.41 -41.80 -3.62
N LEU A 288 -15.23 -41.79 -3.04
CA LEU A 288 -14.04 -41.28 -3.70
C LEU A 288 -13.63 -42.23 -4.82
N LYS A 289 -13.17 -41.68 -5.93
CA LYS A 289 -12.55 -42.47 -7.01
C LYS A 289 -11.25 -43.05 -6.50
N GLU A 290 -10.98 -44.31 -6.84
CA GLU A 290 -9.67 -44.89 -6.60
C GLU A 290 -8.65 -44.20 -7.51
N GLU A 291 -7.55 -43.69 -6.93
CA GLU A 291 -6.42 -43.21 -7.73
C GLU A 291 -5.79 -44.42 -8.45
N CYS A 292 -5.79 -44.38 -9.79
CA CYS A 292 -5.05 -45.33 -10.63
C CYS A 292 -3.56 -45.03 -10.59
#